data_d06e6392f34dff99c50bd9eed3ec549d
#
_entry.id   d06e6392f34dff99c50bd9eed3ec549d
#
_cell.length_a   1.000
_cell.length_b   1.000
_cell.length_c   1.000
_cell.angle_alpha   90.00
_cell.angle_beta   90.00
_cell.angle_gamma   90.00
#
_symmetry.space_group_name_H-M   'P 1'
#
loop_
_entity.id
_entity.type
_entity.pdbx_description
1 polymer ?
#
loop_
_entity_poly.entity_id
_entity_poly.type
_entity_poly.pdbx_seq_one_letter_code
_entity_poly.pdbx_strand_id
1 'polypeptide(L)'
;MQMDWWRGILQRATLNGFLCSLIVVAAPSAYAGPCTTQIGNLERQIKLSVSNPIVGPSGPQTVGAQLHHQPTPGTVEHAETKANADADAALDRARKADAAGDASGCKSALVEARRLYGLEK
;
A
#
# COMPACT_ATOMS: atom_id res chain seq x y z
N MET A 1 -38.47 -34.67 51.51
CA MET A 1 -37.90 -33.32 51.49
C MET A 1 -36.59 -33.31 50.69
N GLN A 2 -36.61 -33.68 49.39
CA GLN A 2 -35.38 -33.63 48.57
C GLN A 2 -35.63 -33.48 47.07
N MET A 3 -36.77 -32.89 46.65
CA MET A 3 -37.08 -32.78 45.20
C MET A 3 -37.18 -31.35 44.69
N ASP A 4 -36.99 -30.34 45.52
CA ASP A 4 -37.17 -28.93 45.07
C ASP A 4 -35.84 -28.24 44.72
N TRP A 5 -34.70 -28.82 45.05
CA TRP A 5 -33.42 -28.21 44.80
C TRP A 5 -33.01 -28.26 43.31
N TRP A 6 -33.43 -29.30 42.60
CA TRP A 6 -33.12 -29.50 41.19
C TRP A 6 -33.89 -28.59 40.25
N ARG A 7 -35.08 -28.13 40.66
CA ARG A 7 -35.88 -27.21 39.83
C ARG A 7 -35.30 -25.80 39.75
N GLY A 8 -34.59 -25.36 40.80
CA GLY A 8 -33.95 -24.03 40.83
C GLY A 8 -32.69 -23.90 39.95
N ILE A 9 -32.00 -25.01 39.70
CA ILE A 9 -30.75 -25.02 38.91
C ILE A 9 -31.05 -25.03 37.40
N LEU A 10 -32.12 -25.73 37.00
CA LEU A 10 -32.50 -25.78 35.57
C LEU A 10 -33.10 -24.45 35.05
N GLN A 11 -33.69 -23.64 35.94
CA GLN A 11 -34.33 -22.40 35.53
C GLN A 11 -33.36 -21.22 35.41
N ARG A 12 -32.14 -21.33 35.97
CA ARG A 12 -31.10 -20.28 35.84
C ARG A 12 -30.19 -20.50 34.66
N ALA A 13 -30.16 -21.67 34.07
CA ALA A 13 -29.32 -22.01 32.92
C ALA A 13 -29.89 -21.48 31.58
N THR A 14 -31.20 -21.22 31.51
CA THR A 14 -31.83 -20.78 30.23
C THR A 14 -31.89 -19.29 30.02
N LEU A 15 -31.62 -18.46 31.05
CA LEU A 15 -31.65 -17.01 30.91
C LEU A 15 -30.31 -16.39 30.49
N ASN A 16 -29.20 -17.08 30.67
CA ASN A 16 -27.87 -16.59 30.31
C ASN A 16 -27.39 -17.03 28.92
N GLY A 17 -28.13 -17.92 28.25
CA GLY A 17 -27.78 -18.43 26.93
C GLY A 17 -28.19 -17.54 25.75
N PHE A 18 -29.03 -16.52 25.98
CA PHE A 18 -29.63 -15.77 24.87
C PHE A 18 -29.04 -14.37 24.61
N LEU A 19 -28.05 -13.97 25.41
CA LEU A 19 -27.44 -12.62 25.27
C LEU A 19 -26.07 -12.63 24.58
N CYS A 20 -25.62 -13.77 24.05
CA CYS A 20 -24.28 -13.90 23.46
C CYS A 20 -24.29 -13.94 21.92
N SER A 21 -25.39 -13.52 21.27
CA SER A 21 -25.55 -13.77 19.84
C SER A 21 -25.84 -12.51 19.01
N LEU A 22 -25.17 -11.40 19.25
CA LEU A 22 -25.20 -10.25 18.32
C LEU A 22 -23.95 -9.37 18.46
N ILE A 23 -22.75 -9.97 18.56
CA ILE A 23 -21.56 -9.26 18.13
C ILE A 23 -21.42 -9.56 16.63
N VAL A 24 -22.17 -8.86 15.81
CA VAL A 24 -21.85 -8.67 14.41
C VAL A 24 -20.57 -7.84 14.42
N VAL A 25 -19.41 -8.53 14.40
CA VAL A 25 -18.15 -7.90 14.06
C VAL A 25 -18.34 -7.43 12.62
N ALA A 26 -18.72 -6.18 12.45
CA ALA A 26 -18.59 -5.48 11.18
C ALA A 26 -17.10 -5.48 10.88
N ALA A 27 -16.62 -6.52 10.18
CA ALA A 27 -15.31 -6.50 9.59
C ALA A 27 -15.27 -5.23 8.72
N PRO A 28 -14.30 -4.32 8.89
CA PRO A 28 -14.16 -3.21 7.99
C PRO A 28 -14.03 -3.85 6.61
N SER A 29 -15.01 -3.63 5.76
CA SER A 29 -14.92 -3.97 4.35
C SER A 29 -13.66 -3.24 3.88
N ALA A 30 -12.59 -3.96 3.60
CA ALA A 30 -11.41 -3.41 2.96
C ALA A 30 -11.91 -2.93 1.59
N TYR A 31 -12.29 -1.66 1.53
CA TYR A 31 -12.75 -1.05 0.29
C TYR A 31 -11.54 -1.01 -0.62
N ALA A 32 -11.47 -1.96 -1.54
CA ALA A 32 -10.47 -1.92 -2.60
C ALA A 32 -10.79 -0.69 -3.45
N GLY A 33 -9.88 0.26 -3.44
CA GLY A 33 -10.00 1.48 -4.23
C GLY A 33 -9.95 1.21 -5.74
N PRO A 34 -10.18 2.22 -6.57
CA PRO A 34 -10.30 2.07 -8.02
C PRO A 34 -9.03 1.57 -8.71
N CYS A 35 -7.88 1.66 -8.07
CA CYS A 35 -6.62 1.17 -8.63
C CYS A 35 -5.74 0.36 -7.66
N THR A 36 -6.29 -0.17 -6.58
CA THR A 36 -5.60 -1.02 -5.60
C THR A 36 -4.79 -2.14 -6.26
N THR A 37 -5.40 -2.83 -7.24
CA THR A 37 -4.71 -3.91 -7.99
C THR A 37 -3.51 -3.38 -8.78
N GLN A 38 -3.63 -2.21 -9.37
CA GLN A 38 -2.56 -1.60 -10.18
C GLN A 38 -1.39 -1.16 -9.29
N ILE A 39 -1.68 -0.61 -8.10
CA ILE A 39 -0.69 -0.28 -7.08
C ILE A 39 0.07 -1.54 -6.68
N GLY A 40 -0.62 -2.62 -6.30
CA GLY A 40 0.01 -3.88 -5.91
C GLY A 40 0.83 -4.53 -7.01
N ASN A 41 0.44 -4.37 -8.28
CA ASN A 41 1.23 -4.82 -9.43
C ASN A 41 2.52 -4.02 -9.58
N LEU A 42 2.45 -2.70 -9.44
CA LEU A 42 3.61 -1.81 -9.50
C LEU A 42 4.59 -2.10 -8.36
N GLU A 43 4.11 -2.27 -7.13
CA GLU A 43 4.94 -2.62 -5.97
C GLU A 43 5.69 -3.93 -6.16
N ARG A 44 5.04 -4.94 -6.75
CA ARG A 44 5.72 -6.20 -7.11
C ARG A 44 6.81 -6.00 -8.16
N GLN A 45 6.55 -5.17 -9.18
CA GLN A 45 7.54 -4.86 -10.21
C GLN A 45 8.75 -4.12 -9.62
N ILE A 46 8.51 -3.13 -8.75
CA ILE A 46 9.56 -2.41 -8.03
C ILE A 46 10.41 -3.40 -7.21
N LYS A 47 9.76 -4.31 -6.46
CA LYS A 47 10.46 -5.30 -5.66
C LYS A 47 11.34 -6.23 -6.50
N LEU A 48 10.87 -6.63 -7.67
CA LEU A 48 11.63 -7.46 -8.60
C LEU A 48 12.80 -6.68 -9.24
N SER A 49 12.62 -5.38 -9.53
CA SER A 49 13.67 -4.54 -10.11
C SER A 49 14.79 -4.26 -9.10
N VAL A 50 14.46 -4.03 -7.83
CA VAL A 50 15.47 -3.89 -6.76
C VAL A 50 16.28 -5.17 -6.57
N SER A 51 15.68 -6.34 -6.78
CA SER A 51 16.38 -7.63 -6.74
C SER A 51 17.27 -7.86 -7.95
N ASN A 52 17.16 -7.04 -9.01
CA ASN A 52 17.95 -7.13 -10.23
C ASN A 52 18.66 -5.78 -10.48
N PRO A 53 19.94 -5.63 -10.10
CA PRO A 53 20.63 -4.33 -10.06
C PRO A 53 20.84 -3.67 -11.43
N ILE A 54 20.35 -4.27 -12.53
CA ILE A 54 20.48 -3.73 -13.89
C ILE A 54 19.44 -2.63 -14.18
N VAL A 55 18.38 -2.52 -13.36
CA VAL A 55 17.29 -1.55 -13.55
C VAL A 55 17.21 -0.67 -12.31
N GLY A 56 17.96 0.41 -12.28
CA GLY A 56 17.83 1.47 -11.29
C GLY A 56 16.82 2.54 -11.74
N PRO A 57 16.32 3.37 -10.81
CA PRO A 57 15.50 4.51 -11.18
C PRO A 57 16.29 5.44 -12.10
N SER A 58 15.78 5.66 -13.32
CA SER A 58 16.38 6.58 -14.29
C SER A 58 15.71 7.95 -14.16
N GLY A 59 16.42 8.90 -13.55
CA GLY A 59 16.02 10.31 -13.59
C GLY A 59 16.33 10.93 -14.95
N PRO A 60 15.61 12.02 -15.36
CA PRO A 60 15.95 12.75 -16.56
C PRO A 60 17.37 13.34 -16.43
N GLN A 61 18.24 13.05 -17.41
CA GLN A 61 19.59 13.59 -17.45
C GLN A 61 19.52 15.09 -17.66
N THR A 62 20.15 15.86 -16.80
CA THR A 62 20.27 17.30 -16.95
C THR A 62 21.30 17.64 -18.03
N VAL A 63 21.09 18.77 -18.72
CA VAL A 63 22.04 19.31 -19.73
C VAL A 63 23.45 19.46 -19.15
N GLY A 64 23.58 19.73 -17.84
CA GLY A 64 24.84 19.79 -17.13
C GLY A 64 25.59 18.45 -17.06
N ALA A 65 24.87 17.33 -17.05
CA ALA A 65 25.51 16.00 -17.10
C ALA A 65 26.11 15.67 -18.47
N GLN A 66 25.71 16.38 -19.52
CA GLN A 66 26.23 16.22 -20.88
C GLN A 66 27.44 17.11 -21.17
N LEU A 67 27.72 18.11 -20.33
CA LEU A 67 28.80 19.08 -20.51
C LEU A 67 30.05 18.66 -19.71
N HIS A 68 30.78 17.64 -20.17
CA HIS A 68 32.17 17.29 -19.81
C HIS A 68 32.53 17.22 -18.31
N HIS A 69 31.58 17.22 -17.41
CA HIS A 69 31.81 17.01 -16.00
C HIS A 69 31.48 15.56 -15.66
N GLN A 70 32.49 14.75 -15.40
CA GLN A 70 32.25 13.41 -14.82
C GLN A 70 31.58 13.58 -13.47
N PRO A 71 30.39 12.98 -13.26
CA PRO A 71 29.72 13.05 -11.97
C PRO A 71 30.65 12.43 -10.90
N THR A 72 30.78 13.11 -9.78
CA THR A 72 31.49 12.54 -8.64
C THR A 72 30.63 11.46 -7.97
N PRO A 73 31.20 10.47 -7.28
CA PRO A 73 30.41 9.47 -6.54
C PRO A 73 29.36 10.09 -5.63
N GLY A 74 29.67 11.19 -4.95
CA GLY A 74 28.72 11.88 -4.08
C GLY A 74 27.58 12.56 -4.82
N THR A 75 27.79 13.09 -6.04
CA THR A 75 26.71 13.67 -6.83
C THR A 75 25.79 12.60 -7.40
N VAL A 76 26.32 11.41 -7.72
CA VAL A 76 25.51 10.26 -8.15
C VAL A 76 24.64 9.77 -7.02
N GLU A 77 25.21 9.52 -5.83
CA GLU A 77 24.49 9.07 -4.64
C GLU A 77 23.35 10.04 -4.25
N HIS A 78 23.62 11.35 -4.29
CA HIS A 78 22.59 12.34 -4.00
C HIS A 78 21.47 12.34 -5.06
N ALA A 79 21.80 12.16 -6.33
CA ALA A 79 20.81 12.10 -7.41
C ALA A 79 19.96 10.85 -7.31
N GLU A 80 20.55 9.68 -6.97
CA GLU A 80 19.83 8.43 -6.76
C GLU A 80 18.90 8.51 -5.55
N THR A 81 19.38 9.04 -4.43
CA THR A 81 18.57 9.23 -3.22
C THR A 81 17.36 10.12 -3.52
N LYS A 82 17.57 11.22 -4.22
CA LYS A 82 16.48 12.12 -4.62
C LYS A 82 15.50 11.42 -5.58
N ALA A 83 15.98 10.70 -6.58
CA ALA A 83 15.13 9.98 -7.53
C ALA A 83 14.26 8.94 -6.82
N ASN A 84 14.82 8.19 -5.88
CA ASN A 84 14.08 7.22 -5.07
C ASN A 84 13.00 7.90 -4.22
N ALA A 85 13.33 9.01 -3.55
CA ALA A 85 12.37 9.75 -2.74
C ALA A 85 11.21 10.32 -3.58
N ASP A 86 11.49 10.84 -4.78
CA ASP A 86 10.47 11.35 -5.71
C ASP A 86 9.55 10.21 -6.20
N ALA A 87 10.10 9.02 -6.48
CA ALA A 87 9.37 7.84 -6.90
C ALA A 87 8.45 7.30 -5.79
N ASP A 88 8.96 7.21 -4.56
CA ASP A 88 8.18 6.81 -3.38
C ASP A 88 7.05 7.80 -3.12
N ALA A 89 7.31 9.10 -3.22
CA ALA A 89 6.29 10.13 -3.05
C ALA A 89 5.17 10.02 -4.12
N ALA A 90 5.51 9.65 -5.36
CA ALA A 90 4.52 9.41 -6.40
C ALA A 90 3.63 8.19 -6.09
N LEU A 91 4.24 7.11 -5.60
CA LEU A 91 3.50 5.91 -5.19
C LEU A 91 2.58 6.20 -3.99
N ASP A 92 3.02 6.99 -3.04
CA ASP A 92 2.18 7.40 -1.90
C ASP A 92 1.01 8.29 -2.32
N ARG A 93 1.19 9.16 -3.32
CA ARG A 93 0.07 9.90 -3.91
C ARG A 93 -0.96 8.96 -4.54
N ALA A 94 -0.51 7.91 -5.23
CA ALA A 94 -1.41 6.90 -5.79
C ALA A 94 -2.22 6.19 -4.71
N ARG A 95 -1.59 5.77 -3.61
CA ARG A 95 -2.27 5.13 -2.47
C ARG A 95 -3.30 6.06 -1.82
N LYS A 96 -2.96 7.34 -1.62
CA LYS A 96 -3.87 8.34 -1.05
C LYS A 96 -5.07 8.60 -1.96
N ALA A 97 -4.86 8.71 -3.25
CA ALA A 97 -5.93 8.88 -4.23
C ALA A 97 -6.83 7.63 -4.29
N ASP A 98 -6.24 6.43 -4.22
CA ASP A 98 -6.98 5.16 -4.18
C ASP A 98 -7.88 5.08 -2.95
N ALA A 99 -7.35 5.39 -1.77
CA ALA A 99 -8.10 5.43 -0.52
C ALA A 99 -9.21 6.47 -0.52
N ALA A 100 -9.04 7.58 -1.26
CA ALA A 100 -10.05 8.62 -1.43
C ALA A 100 -11.10 8.28 -2.51
N GLY A 101 -10.93 7.17 -3.26
CA GLY A 101 -11.79 6.83 -4.39
C GLY A 101 -11.56 7.67 -5.64
N ASP A 102 -10.49 8.47 -5.68
CA ASP A 102 -10.10 9.28 -6.85
C ASP A 102 -9.38 8.42 -7.89
N ALA A 103 -10.15 7.86 -8.81
CA ALA A 103 -9.63 7.03 -9.89
C ALA A 103 -8.71 7.78 -10.85
N SER A 104 -8.96 9.07 -11.06
CA SER A 104 -8.20 9.92 -11.97
C SER A 104 -6.84 10.27 -11.37
N GLY A 105 -6.83 10.77 -10.13
CA GLY A 105 -5.62 11.08 -9.39
C GLY A 105 -4.74 9.86 -9.16
N CYS A 106 -5.34 8.71 -8.86
CA CYS A 106 -4.60 7.47 -8.70
C CYS A 106 -3.90 7.04 -10.01
N LYS A 107 -4.61 7.05 -11.15
CA LYS A 107 -4.00 6.70 -12.44
C LYS A 107 -2.85 7.64 -12.81
N SER A 108 -3.04 8.95 -12.64
CA SER A 108 -2.00 9.95 -12.91
C SER A 108 -0.75 9.72 -12.04
N ALA A 109 -0.95 9.47 -10.75
CA ALA A 109 0.15 9.21 -9.82
C ALA A 109 0.87 7.88 -10.13
N LEU A 110 0.14 6.84 -10.58
CA LEU A 110 0.74 5.58 -11.00
C LEU A 110 1.59 5.71 -12.27
N VAL A 111 1.15 6.51 -13.25
CA VAL A 111 1.95 6.81 -14.46
C VAL A 111 3.25 7.49 -14.05
N GLU A 112 3.16 8.51 -13.19
CA GLU A 112 4.34 9.22 -12.70
C GLU A 112 5.28 8.29 -11.91
N ALA A 113 4.74 7.46 -11.01
CA ALA A 113 5.54 6.49 -10.27
C ALA A 113 6.27 5.52 -11.21
N ARG A 114 5.58 4.96 -12.22
CA ARG A 114 6.22 4.07 -13.22
C ARG A 114 7.35 4.75 -13.96
N ARG A 115 7.13 6.00 -14.36
CA ARG A 115 8.15 6.80 -15.04
C ARG A 115 9.40 6.98 -14.17
N LEU A 116 9.20 7.36 -12.90
CA LEU A 116 10.30 7.59 -11.96
C LEU A 116 11.06 6.31 -11.61
N TYR A 117 10.38 5.16 -11.53
CA TYR A 117 11.02 3.86 -11.35
C TYR A 117 11.61 3.25 -12.65
N GLY A 118 11.51 3.93 -13.79
CA GLY A 118 12.00 3.41 -15.08
C GLY A 118 11.23 2.17 -15.57
N LEU A 119 9.98 2.01 -15.19
CA LEU A 119 9.11 0.87 -15.51
C LEU A 119 8.11 1.19 -16.64
N GLU A 120 8.35 2.25 -17.41
CA GLU A 120 7.58 2.54 -18.63
C GLU A 120 7.94 1.54 -19.73
N LYS A 121 6.89 0.99 -20.36
CA LYS A 121 7.00 0.18 -21.58
C LYS A 121 6.33 0.91 -22.72
#